data_41bfb425058194f9605864a0d6dfbdcf
#
_entry.id   41bfb425058194f9605864a0d6dfbdcf
#
_cell.length_a   1.000
_cell.length_b   1.000
_cell.length_c   1.000
_cell.angle_alpha   90.00
_cell.angle_beta   90.00
_cell.angle_gamma   90.00
#
_symmetry.space_group_name_H-M   'P 1'
#
loop_
_entity.id
_entity.type
_entity.pdbx_description
1 polymer ?
#
loop_
_entity_poly.entity_id
_entity_poly.type
_entity_poly.pdbx_seq_one_letter_code
_entity_poly.pdbx_strand_id
1 'polypeptide(L)'
;MKVREAGSSKFDLMSLGECMIRLSPPGHGRIEFSPTLEVWVGGGEYNVAYALARLGMRTGFLSRLVDNPVAHIILNHARSAGVDVGHVVMAKYDGVGRADRIGLNFTEVGTGVRASVTMYDRGHSAASNIKPGMIDFRKAFSEQGCRWLHTGGIFSALSDGCAATVKDALTAAKEAGTIVSYDLNFRSKLWNSQKAQQVTKELVPHIDCLIGNEEDFQKVLGFEVEGVDEHLSALDTRAYKKMVEKVVKAYPNVKVVGTTLREVKSGLVNNWSAILWHEGTFYESRRYDGLEIEDRVGGGDGFSSGFAYGFLTGKSPQECVDLGAAHGALLQTTRGDTSQIDLEELTHVFKGGSARIKR
;
A
#
# COMPACT_ATOMS: atom_id res chain seq x y z
N MET A 1 -11.68 16.67 -5.73
CA MET A 1 -10.67 15.99 -6.60
C MET A 1 -11.35 15.40 -7.84
N LYS A 2 -10.87 15.68 -9.08
CA LYS A 2 -11.50 15.19 -10.31
C LYS A 2 -10.71 13.99 -10.87
N VAL A 3 -11.31 12.82 -10.86
CA VAL A 3 -10.77 11.60 -11.49
C VAL A 3 -11.22 11.54 -12.95
N ARG A 4 -10.34 11.09 -13.87
CA ARG A 4 -10.70 10.89 -15.28
C ARG A 4 -11.81 9.84 -15.41
N GLU A 5 -12.60 9.91 -16.49
CA GLU A 5 -13.64 8.93 -16.79
C GLU A 5 -13.09 7.53 -17.04
N ALA A 6 -13.86 6.50 -16.69
CA ALA A 6 -13.40 5.11 -16.75
C ALA A 6 -12.97 4.64 -18.15
N GLY A 7 -13.58 5.14 -19.22
CA GLY A 7 -13.25 4.78 -20.61
C GLY A 7 -12.06 5.51 -21.23
N SER A 8 -11.52 6.55 -20.55
CA SER A 8 -10.52 7.45 -21.13
C SER A 8 -9.08 6.96 -21.04
N SER A 9 -8.81 5.83 -20.41
CA SER A 9 -7.46 5.34 -20.12
C SER A 9 -7.40 3.83 -20.20
N LYS A 10 -6.25 3.27 -20.56
CA LYS A 10 -6.02 1.82 -20.52
C LYS A 10 -6.08 1.29 -19.08
N PHE A 11 -5.54 2.05 -18.13
CA PHE A 11 -5.45 1.64 -16.73
C PHE A 11 -6.32 2.51 -15.83
N ASP A 12 -7.02 1.86 -14.91
CA ASP A 12 -7.71 2.53 -13.81
C ASP A 12 -6.72 2.89 -12.71
N LEU A 13 -5.79 1.99 -12.39
CA LEU A 13 -4.67 2.26 -11.49
C LEU A 13 -3.40 1.56 -11.96
N MET A 14 -2.28 2.25 -11.83
CA MET A 14 -0.95 1.63 -11.84
C MET A 14 -0.26 1.86 -10.50
N SER A 15 0.50 0.87 -10.03
CA SER A 15 1.35 1.05 -8.85
C SER A 15 2.83 0.93 -9.20
N LEU A 16 3.65 1.76 -8.53
CA LEU A 16 5.11 1.76 -8.66
C LEU A 16 5.72 1.33 -7.33
N GLY A 17 6.42 0.19 -7.31
CA GLY A 17 6.97 -0.33 -6.07
C GLY A 17 7.81 -1.58 -6.22
N GLU A 18 8.17 -2.19 -5.09
CA GLU A 18 8.82 -3.48 -5.02
C GLU A 18 7.80 -4.60 -4.74
N CYS A 19 7.99 -5.73 -5.39
CA CYS A 19 7.31 -6.98 -5.06
C CYS A 19 8.34 -8.03 -4.65
N MET A 20 8.08 -8.72 -3.56
CA MET A 20 8.97 -9.70 -2.93
C MET A 20 8.31 -11.06 -2.84
N ILE A 21 9.14 -12.07 -2.61
CA ILE A 21 8.68 -13.37 -2.11
C ILE A 21 8.68 -13.33 -0.60
N ARG A 22 7.51 -13.60 0.00
CA ARG A 22 7.38 -13.82 1.42
C ARG A 22 7.42 -15.31 1.73
N LEU A 23 8.23 -15.67 2.71
CA LEU A 23 8.38 -17.01 3.25
C LEU A 23 7.86 -17.05 4.68
N SER A 24 6.87 -17.90 4.94
CA SER A 24 6.26 -18.01 6.27
C SER A 24 6.12 -19.46 6.69
N PRO A 25 6.40 -19.83 7.94
CA PRO A 25 6.07 -21.16 8.42
C PRO A 25 4.56 -21.39 8.40
N PRO A 26 4.11 -22.62 8.19
CA PRO A 26 2.69 -22.95 8.27
C PRO A 26 2.08 -22.59 9.64
N GLY A 27 0.84 -22.13 9.64
CA GLY A 27 0.12 -21.72 10.85
C GLY A 27 0.83 -20.59 11.59
N HIS A 28 1.08 -20.80 12.88
CA HIS A 28 1.79 -19.86 13.76
C HIS A 28 3.17 -20.39 14.18
N GLY A 29 3.82 -21.19 13.28
CA GLY A 29 5.14 -21.76 13.53
C GLY A 29 6.25 -20.72 13.66
N ARG A 30 7.42 -21.20 14.06
CA ARG A 30 8.68 -20.44 14.07
C ARG A 30 9.53 -20.84 12.88
N ILE A 31 10.18 -19.88 12.23
CA ILE A 31 11.04 -20.12 11.06
C ILE A 31 12.14 -21.14 11.40
N GLU A 32 12.81 -20.96 12.52
CA GLU A 32 13.93 -21.79 12.94
C GLU A 32 13.58 -23.26 13.27
N PHE A 33 12.29 -23.56 13.48
CA PHE A 33 11.81 -24.92 13.79
C PHE A 33 10.92 -25.49 12.68
N SER A 34 10.69 -24.77 11.59
CA SER A 34 9.78 -25.22 10.54
C SER A 34 10.58 -25.94 9.43
N PRO A 35 10.22 -27.20 9.10
CA PRO A 35 10.86 -27.93 8.00
C PRO A 35 10.42 -27.42 6.61
N THR A 36 9.37 -26.61 6.53
CA THR A 36 8.82 -26.06 5.29
C THR A 36 8.46 -24.59 5.48
N LEU A 37 8.51 -23.82 4.40
CA LEU A 37 8.01 -22.44 4.36
C LEU A 37 7.01 -22.31 3.21
N GLU A 38 5.87 -21.71 3.51
CA GLU A 38 4.87 -21.32 2.51
C GLU A 38 5.39 -20.11 1.72
N VAL A 39 5.15 -20.10 0.42
CA VAL A 39 5.56 -19.05 -0.50
C VAL A 39 4.38 -18.13 -0.78
N TRP A 40 4.50 -16.86 -0.43
CA TRP A 40 3.55 -15.80 -0.71
C TRP A 40 4.20 -14.70 -1.55
N VAL A 41 3.39 -13.92 -2.25
CA VAL A 41 3.84 -12.80 -3.07
C VAL A 41 3.27 -11.53 -2.48
N GLY A 42 4.10 -10.52 -2.26
CA GLY A 42 3.62 -9.25 -1.71
C GLY A 42 4.63 -8.11 -1.79
N GLY A 43 4.10 -6.92 -1.66
CA GLY A 43 4.78 -5.64 -1.61
C GLY A 43 3.73 -4.55 -1.53
N GLY A 44 3.90 -3.52 -0.69
CA GLY A 44 2.84 -2.56 -0.37
C GLY A 44 2.12 -2.04 -1.59
N GLU A 45 2.86 -1.46 -2.53
CA GLU A 45 2.31 -0.88 -3.74
C GLU A 45 1.72 -1.95 -4.69
N TYR A 46 2.38 -3.11 -4.79
CA TYR A 46 1.89 -4.25 -5.57
C TYR A 46 0.57 -4.79 -5.03
N ASN A 47 0.44 -4.91 -3.71
CA ASN A 47 -0.78 -5.38 -3.04
C ASN A 47 -1.99 -4.52 -3.43
N VAL A 48 -1.81 -3.20 -3.54
CA VAL A 48 -2.88 -2.28 -3.96
C VAL A 48 -3.33 -2.53 -5.41
N ALA A 49 -2.39 -2.70 -6.34
CA ALA A 49 -2.75 -3.02 -7.74
C ALA A 49 -3.43 -4.39 -7.86
N TYR A 50 -2.91 -5.40 -7.13
CA TYR A 50 -3.49 -6.73 -7.10
C TYR A 50 -4.92 -6.72 -6.54
N ALA A 51 -5.12 -6.05 -5.42
CA ALA A 51 -6.42 -5.93 -4.77
C ALA A 51 -7.45 -5.26 -5.70
N LEU A 52 -7.09 -4.17 -6.36
CA LEU A 52 -7.97 -3.50 -7.31
C LEU A 52 -8.28 -4.36 -8.55
N ALA A 53 -7.34 -5.16 -9.04
CA ALA A 53 -7.61 -6.13 -10.08
C ALA A 53 -8.65 -7.16 -9.64
N ARG A 54 -8.58 -7.65 -8.40
CA ARG A 54 -9.58 -8.54 -7.78
C ARG A 54 -10.97 -7.90 -7.70
N LEU A 55 -11.02 -6.56 -7.56
CA LEU A 55 -12.28 -5.78 -7.58
C LEU A 55 -12.75 -5.42 -9.01
N GLY A 56 -12.12 -5.97 -10.04
CA GLY A 56 -12.52 -5.78 -11.45
C GLY A 56 -11.95 -4.53 -12.12
N MET A 57 -10.96 -3.85 -11.52
CA MET A 57 -10.27 -2.71 -12.13
C MET A 57 -9.14 -3.16 -13.06
N ARG A 58 -8.88 -2.35 -14.09
CA ARG A 58 -7.74 -2.56 -15.01
C ARG A 58 -6.50 -1.98 -14.35
N THR A 59 -5.62 -2.84 -13.86
CA THR A 59 -4.44 -2.42 -13.12
C THR A 59 -3.14 -2.79 -13.82
N GLY A 60 -2.08 -2.05 -13.51
CA GLY A 60 -0.72 -2.33 -13.99
C GLY A 60 0.29 -2.19 -12.86
N PHE A 61 1.40 -2.90 -12.98
CA PHE A 61 2.51 -2.85 -12.04
C PHE A 61 3.77 -2.33 -12.72
N LEU A 62 4.35 -1.29 -12.14
CA LEU A 62 5.60 -0.65 -12.55
C LEU A 62 6.68 -1.08 -11.56
N SER A 63 7.70 -1.75 -12.02
CA SER A 63 8.77 -2.27 -11.16
C SER A 63 9.98 -2.71 -11.96
N ARG A 64 11.00 -3.20 -11.27
CA ARG A 64 12.13 -3.89 -11.87
C ARG A 64 12.35 -5.23 -11.16
N LEU A 65 12.36 -6.31 -11.92
CA LEU A 65 12.62 -7.66 -11.46
C LEU A 65 13.85 -8.23 -12.15
N VAL A 66 14.38 -9.34 -11.67
CA VAL A 66 15.47 -10.08 -12.33
C VAL A 66 14.92 -11.29 -13.07
N ASP A 67 15.39 -11.55 -14.30
CA ASP A 67 14.89 -12.63 -15.15
C ASP A 67 15.35 -14.01 -14.68
N ASN A 68 14.61 -14.58 -13.75
CA ASN A 68 14.83 -15.91 -13.20
C ASN A 68 13.51 -16.55 -12.75
N PRO A 69 13.48 -17.88 -12.46
CA PRO A 69 12.25 -18.56 -12.04
C PRO A 69 11.57 -17.97 -10.79
N VAL A 70 12.32 -17.34 -9.87
CA VAL A 70 11.75 -16.72 -8.66
C VAL A 70 10.93 -15.48 -9.03
N ALA A 71 11.41 -14.64 -9.96
CA ALA A 71 10.63 -13.52 -10.50
C ALA A 71 9.37 -14.00 -11.24
N HIS A 72 9.44 -15.15 -11.90
CA HIS A 72 8.28 -15.71 -12.60
C HIS A 72 7.15 -16.12 -11.64
N ILE A 73 7.44 -16.45 -10.37
CA ILE A 73 6.41 -16.61 -9.33
C ILE A 73 5.60 -15.31 -9.20
N ILE A 74 6.28 -14.17 -9.10
CA ILE A 74 5.64 -12.85 -9.00
C ILE A 74 4.83 -12.53 -10.24
N LEU A 75 5.41 -12.72 -11.44
CA LEU A 75 4.74 -12.42 -12.71
C LEU A 75 3.50 -13.31 -12.93
N ASN A 76 3.56 -14.58 -12.57
CA ASN A 76 2.43 -15.50 -12.68
C ASN A 76 1.34 -15.15 -11.67
N HIS A 77 1.72 -14.79 -10.45
CA HIS A 77 0.79 -14.32 -9.43
C HIS A 77 0.08 -13.04 -9.90
N ALA A 78 0.80 -12.06 -10.44
CA ALA A 78 0.22 -10.83 -10.99
C ALA A 78 -0.80 -11.12 -12.11
N ARG A 79 -0.41 -11.95 -13.07
CA ARG A 79 -1.27 -12.35 -14.21
C ARG A 79 -2.52 -13.10 -13.75
N SER A 80 -2.44 -13.90 -12.68
CA SER A 80 -3.59 -14.65 -12.17
C SER A 80 -4.75 -13.77 -11.71
N ALA A 81 -4.48 -12.54 -11.28
CA ALA A 81 -5.50 -11.53 -10.95
C ALA A 81 -5.80 -10.57 -12.11
N GLY A 82 -5.07 -10.63 -13.21
CA GLY A 82 -5.23 -9.74 -14.35
C GLY A 82 -4.42 -8.43 -14.24
N VAL A 83 -3.42 -8.36 -13.36
CA VAL A 83 -2.50 -7.21 -13.29
C VAL A 83 -1.58 -7.21 -14.51
N ASP A 84 -1.58 -6.11 -15.28
CA ASP A 84 -0.68 -5.92 -16.42
C ASP A 84 0.77 -5.73 -15.92
N VAL A 85 1.69 -6.55 -16.42
CA VAL A 85 3.12 -6.53 -16.10
C VAL A 85 3.97 -6.03 -17.27
N GLY A 86 3.36 -5.45 -18.28
CA GLY A 86 4.05 -4.98 -19.51
C GLY A 86 5.03 -3.82 -19.29
N HIS A 87 4.98 -3.18 -18.12
CA HIS A 87 5.90 -2.12 -17.71
C HIS A 87 6.93 -2.57 -16.66
N VAL A 88 6.99 -3.87 -16.36
CA VAL A 88 8.04 -4.41 -15.48
C VAL A 88 9.34 -4.53 -16.26
N VAL A 89 10.39 -3.87 -15.78
CA VAL A 89 11.73 -3.94 -16.36
C VAL A 89 12.42 -5.22 -15.89
N MET A 90 12.84 -6.05 -16.82
CA MET A 90 13.55 -7.31 -16.52
C MET A 90 15.04 -7.12 -16.59
N ALA A 91 15.73 -7.21 -15.46
CA ALA A 91 17.19 -7.23 -15.39
C ALA A 91 17.74 -8.61 -15.76
N LYS A 92 18.86 -8.65 -16.45
CA LYS A 92 19.53 -9.92 -16.77
C LYS A 92 20.05 -10.58 -15.48
N TYR A 93 19.73 -11.86 -15.31
CA TYR A 93 20.25 -12.65 -14.19
C TYR A 93 21.72 -13.03 -14.44
N ASP A 94 22.56 -12.83 -13.44
CA ASP A 94 24.00 -13.12 -13.50
C ASP A 94 24.36 -14.56 -13.10
N GLY A 95 23.36 -15.40 -12.84
CA GLY A 95 23.51 -16.79 -12.41
C GLY A 95 23.69 -17.00 -10.91
N VAL A 96 23.96 -15.93 -10.13
CA VAL A 96 24.25 -16.03 -8.68
C VAL A 96 23.55 -14.93 -7.85
N GLY A 97 22.95 -13.92 -8.48
CA GLY A 97 22.24 -12.84 -7.78
C GLY A 97 23.14 -11.81 -7.09
N ARG A 98 24.35 -11.55 -7.62
CA ARG A 98 25.25 -10.52 -7.06
C ARG A 98 24.81 -9.11 -7.43
N ALA A 99 24.41 -8.93 -8.70
CA ALA A 99 23.99 -7.60 -9.18
C ALA A 99 22.53 -7.33 -8.83
N ASP A 100 21.68 -8.29 -9.17
CA ASP A 100 20.24 -8.17 -9.00
C ASP A 100 19.65 -9.49 -8.47
N ARG A 101 18.70 -9.40 -7.55
CA ARG A 101 17.94 -10.55 -7.03
C ARG A 101 16.50 -10.14 -6.69
N ILE A 102 15.64 -11.09 -6.43
CA ILE A 102 14.32 -10.83 -5.85
C ILE A 102 14.50 -10.62 -4.36
N GLY A 103 13.87 -9.58 -3.83
CA GLY A 103 13.80 -9.35 -2.39
C GLY A 103 12.99 -10.45 -1.69
N LEU A 104 13.43 -10.83 -0.51
CA LEU A 104 12.74 -11.80 0.34
C LEU A 104 12.28 -11.13 1.63
N ASN A 105 11.15 -11.58 2.14
CA ASN A 105 10.79 -11.35 3.53
C ASN A 105 10.42 -12.68 4.20
N PHE A 106 10.73 -12.78 5.48
CA PHE A 106 10.42 -13.93 6.31
C PHE A 106 9.48 -13.45 7.40
N THR A 107 8.26 -13.98 7.44
CA THR A 107 7.24 -13.52 8.39
C THR A 107 6.73 -14.66 9.25
N GLU A 108 6.83 -14.49 10.56
CA GLU A 108 6.15 -15.30 11.57
C GLU A 108 4.86 -14.61 11.98
N VAL A 109 3.72 -15.25 11.79
CA VAL A 109 2.43 -14.75 12.26
C VAL A 109 2.32 -15.03 13.77
N GLY A 110 2.16 -13.96 14.54
CA GLY A 110 1.99 -14.04 16.00
C GLY A 110 0.61 -14.56 16.39
N THR A 111 0.50 -14.99 17.65
CA THR A 111 -0.78 -15.41 18.22
C THR A 111 -0.79 -15.18 19.72
N GLY A 112 -1.94 -14.92 20.32
CA GLY A 112 -2.09 -14.64 21.75
C GLY A 112 -1.24 -13.42 22.16
N VAL A 113 -0.29 -13.65 23.07
CA VAL A 113 0.65 -12.61 23.54
C VAL A 113 1.89 -12.44 22.65
N ARG A 114 2.06 -13.29 21.66
CA ARG A 114 3.21 -13.26 20.77
C ARG A 114 2.94 -12.35 19.56
N ALA A 115 3.79 -11.33 19.38
CA ALA A 115 3.73 -10.45 18.23
C ALA A 115 4.15 -11.17 16.94
N SER A 116 3.62 -10.74 15.79
CA SER A 116 4.15 -11.09 14.48
C SER A 116 5.53 -10.46 14.28
N VAL A 117 6.43 -11.17 13.60
CA VAL A 117 7.79 -10.70 13.32
C VAL A 117 8.08 -10.83 11.84
N THR A 118 8.62 -9.77 11.23
CA THR A 118 9.06 -9.80 9.84
C THR A 118 10.55 -9.44 9.76
N MET A 119 11.31 -10.30 9.10
CA MET A 119 12.70 -10.10 8.74
C MET A 119 12.80 -9.91 7.22
N TYR A 120 13.53 -8.89 6.79
CA TYR A 120 13.72 -8.58 5.38
C TYR A 120 15.12 -8.94 4.92
N ASP A 121 15.22 -9.59 3.77
CA ASP A 121 16.44 -9.81 3.01
C ASP A 121 16.26 -9.22 1.60
N ARG A 122 16.29 -7.89 1.52
CA ARG A 122 15.95 -7.09 0.32
C ARG A 122 17.06 -6.14 -0.14
N GLY A 123 18.21 -6.17 0.48
CA GLY A 123 19.39 -5.44 0.00
C GLY A 123 19.76 -5.88 -1.41
N HIS A 124 20.09 -4.94 -2.30
CA HIS A 124 20.45 -5.19 -3.70
C HIS A 124 19.35 -5.94 -4.50
N SER A 125 18.08 -5.77 -4.14
CA SER A 125 17.00 -6.28 -4.98
C SER A 125 16.97 -5.58 -6.33
N ALA A 126 16.47 -6.24 -7.37
CA ALA A 126 16.31 -5.62 -8.69
C ALA A 126 15.52 -4.33 -8.61
N ALA A 127 14.46 -4.31 -7.78
CA ALA A 127 13.66 -3.10 -7.55
C ALA A 127 14.49 -1.98 -6.89
N SER A 128 15.33 -2.28 -5.89
CA SER A 128 16.18 -1.27 -5.24
C SER A 128 17.26 -0.69 -6.15
N ASN A 129 17.61 -1.39 -7.23
CA ASN A 129 18.59 -0.98 -8.24
C ASN A 129 17.97 -0.20 -9.41
N ILE A 130 16.68 0.14 -9.36
CA ILE A 130 16.04 0.95 -10.40
C ILE A 130 16.64 2.35 -10.44
N LYS A 131 16.65 2.93 -11.64
CA LYS A 131 17.14 4.30 -11.88
C LYS A 131 16.18 5.05 -12.78
N PRO A 132 16.15 6.38 -12.72
CA PRO A 132 15.45 7.23 -13.68
C PRO A 132 15.73 6.81 -15.13
N GLY A 133 14.67 6.85 -15.95
CA GLY A 133 14.73 6.48 -17.36
C GLY A 133 14.61 4.98 -17.66
N MET A 134 14.62 4.09 -16.66
CA MET A 134 14.42 2.65 -16.89
C MET A 134 12.97 2.28 -17.21
N ILE A 135 11.99 3.05 -16.71
CA ILE A 135 10.56 2.90 -17.03
C ILE A 135 10.12 4.07 -17.88
N ASP A 136 9.40 3.81 -18.96
CA ASP A 136 8.78 4.83 -19.82
C ASP A 136 7.45 5.28 -19.23
N PHE A 137 7.50 6.28 -18.34
CA PHE A 137 6.32 6.85 -17.68
C PHE A 137 5.43 7.64 -18.65
N ARG A 138 5.99 8.23 -19.72
CA ARG A 138 5.21 8.91 -20.76
C ARG A 138 4.28 7.90 -21.46
N LYS A 139 4.83 6.75 -21.84
CA LYS A 139 4.04 5.65 -22.43
C LYS A 139 2.94 5.19 -21.48
N ALA A 140 3.27 5.01 -20.19
CA ALA A 140 2.32 4.51 -19.19
C ALA A 140 1.17 5.51 -18.91
N PHE A 141 1.47 6.77 -18.67
CA PHE A 141 0.49 7.73 -18.17
C PHE A 141 -0.15 8.60 -19.26
N SER A 142 0.60 8.98 -20.33
CA SER A 142 0.11 9.85 -21.39
C SER A 142 -0.40 9.06 -22.59
N GLU A 143 0.38 8.10 -23.13
CA GLU A 143 0.02 7.40 -24.37
C GLU A 143 -1.05 6.32 -24.13
N GLN A 144 -0.84 5.46 -23.13
CA GLN A 144 -1.81 4.43 -22.76
C GLN A 144 -2.90 4.98 -21.83
N GLY A 145 -2.56 5.96 -21.02
CA GLY A 145 -3.45 6.58 -20.05
C GLY A 145 -3.59 5.76 -18.75
N CYS A 146 -3.50 6.49 -17.63
CA CYS A 146 -3.72 5.97 -16.30
C CYS A 146 -4.54 6.97 -15.50
N ARG A 147 -5.54 6.51 -14.76
CA ARG A 147 -6.42 7.38 -13.97
C ARG A 147 -5.82 7.66 -12.58
N TRP A 148 -5.06 6.70 -12.04
CA TRP A 148 -4.52 6.75 -10.68
C TRP A 148 -3.14 6.07 -10.61
N LEU A 149 -2.15 6.76 -10.06
CA LEU A 149 -0.85 6.21 -9.69
C LEU A 149 -0.79 6.03 -8.18
N HIS A 150 -0.40 4.83 -7.71
CA HIS A 150 -0.11 4.57 -6.30
C HIS A 150 1.36 4.21 -6.10
N THR A 151 2.01 4.84 -5.14
CA THR A 151 3.38 4.52 -4.70
C THR A 151 3.56 4.89 -3.23
N GLY A 152 4.75 4.73 -2.67
CA GLY A 152 4.93 4.99 -1.25
C GLY A 152 6.37 5.16 -0.76
N GLY A 153 6.45 5.46 0.54
CA GLY A 153 7.69 5.69 1.26
C GLY A 153 8.60 4.48 1.34
N ILE A 154 8.04 3.26 1.35
CA ILE A 154 8.84 2.04 1.35
C ILE A 154 9.70 1.98 0.09
N PHE A 155 9.08 2.16 -1.09
CA PHE A 155 9.82 2.09 -2.34
C PHE A 155 10.81 3.25 -2.48
N SER A 156 10.40 4.47 -2.12
CA SER A 156 11.29 5.64 -2.10
C SER A 156 12.51 5.45 -1.20
N ALA A 157 12.37 4.69 -0.11
CA ALA A 157 13.42 4.46 0.89
C ALA A 157 14.45 3.39 0.50
N LEU A 158 14.20 2.59 -0.56
CA LEU A 158 15.09 1.47 -0.93
C LEU A 158 16.44 1.97 -1.44
N SER A 159 16.48 3.08 -2.17
CA SER A 159 17.71 3.71 -2.66
C SER A 159 17.45 5.13 -3.18
N ASP A 160 18.52 5.91 -3.36
CA ASP A 160 18.41 7.22 -4.01
C ASP A 160 17.90 7.11 -5.46
N GLY A 161 18.21 6.01 -6.15
CA GLY A 161 17.66 5.69 -7.47
C GLY A 161 16.15 5.48 -7.45
N CYS A 162 15.63 4.79 -6.44
CA CYS A 162 14.19 4.63 -6.24
C CYS A 162 13.51 5.97 -5.96
N ALA A 163 14.05 6.78 -5.05
CA ALA A 163 13.51 8.09 -4.74
C ALA A 163 13.44 9.01 -5.98
N ALA A 164 14.51 9.03 -6.79
CA ALA A 164 14.55 9.77 -8.03
C ALA A 164 13.56 9.23 -9.08
N THR A 165 13.44 7.90 -9.21
CA THR A 165 12.47 7.25 -10.10
C THR A 165 11.03 7.56 -9.70
N VAL A 166 10.73 7.59 -8.39
CA VAL A 166 9.43 8.01 -7.87
C VAL A 166 9.15 9.46 -8.27
N LYS A 167 10.11 10.38 -8.08
CA LYS A 167 9.95 11.78 -8.47
C LYS A 167 9.61 11.92 -9.96
N ASP A 168 10.31 11.21 -10.84
CA ASP A 168 10.02 11.19 -12.28
C ASP A 168 8.61 10.66 -12.57
N ALA A 169 8.21 9.58 -11.91
CA ALA A 169 6.87 9.00 -12.06
C ALA A 169 5.77 9.98 -11.64
N LEU A 170 5.94 10.63 -10.46
CA LEU A 170 4.97 11.60 -9.96
C LEU A 170 4.86 12.82 -10.89
N THR A 171 5.98 13.30 -11.40
CA THR A 171 6.00 14.42 -12.37
C THR A 171 5.25 14.04 -13.64
N ALA A 172 5.57 12.92 -14.26
CA ALA A 172 4.91 12.44 -15.47
C ALA A 172 3.41 12.15 -15.25
N ALA A 173 3.03 11.62 -14.10
CA ALA A 173 1.63 11.39 -13.72
C ALA A 173 0.86 12.71 -13.63
N LYS A 174 1.43 13.73 -12.99
CA LYS A 174 0.79 15.07 -12.88
C LYS A 174 0.65 15.75 -14.25
N GLU A 175 1.67 15.73 -15.10
CA GLU A 175 1.63 16.25 -16.47
C GLU A 175 0.54 15.56 -17.29
N ALA A 176 0.36 14.25 -17.09
CA ALA A 176 -0.69 13.46 -17.71
C ALA A 176 -2.08 13.68 -17.08
N GLY A 177 -2.23 14.40 -15.97
CA GLY A 177 -3.49 14.56 -15.21
C GLY A 177 -3.95 13.26 -14.52
N THR A 178 -3.04 12.38 -14.20
CA THR A 178 -3.24 11.18 -13.38
C THR A 178 -3.28 11.58 -11.90
N ILE A 179 -4.23 11.07 -11.13
CA ILE A 179 -4.26 11.24 -9.67
C ILE A 179 -3.10 10.48 -9.05
N VAL A 180 -2.45 11.09 -8.07
CA VAL A 180 -1.32 10.47 -7.36
C VAL A 180 -1.68 10.23 -5.90
N SER A 181 -1.61 8.97 -5.45
CA SER A 181 -1.64 8.61 -4.03
C SER A 181 -0.27 8.13 -3.56
N TYR A 182 0.08 8.52 -2.35
CA TYR A 182 1.35 8.18 -1.72
C TYR A 182 1.13 7.72 -0.29
N ASP A 183 1.52 6.48 -0.01
CA ASP A 183 1.54 5.95 1.35
C ASP A 183 2.87 6.33 2.01
N LEU A 184 2.81 7.13 3.08
CA LEU A 184 4.00 7.62 3.81
C LEU A 184 4.83 6.48 4.38
N ASN A 185 4.19 5.49 4.94
CA ASN A 185 4.66 4.16 5.32
C ASN A 185 6.12 4.11 5.80
N PHE A 186 6.42 4.86 6.87
CA PHE A 186 7.78 4.99 7.42
C PHE A 186 8.37 3.64 7.85
N ARG A 187 9.61 3.41 7.48
CA ARG A 187 10.35 2.21 7.89
C ARG A 187 11.75 2.59 8.39
N SER A 188 11.91 2.60 9.71
CA SER A 188 13.18 2.97 10.38
C SER A 188 14.37 2.12 9.97
N LYS A 189 14.14 0.88 9.49
CA LYS A 189 15.18 0.00 8.96
C LYS A 189 15.69 0.39 7.57
N LEU A 190 14.98 1.23 6.83
CA LEU A 190 15.36 1.68 5.48
C LEU A 190 15.99 3.08 5.48
N TRP A 191 15.45 3.99 6.27
CA TRP A 191 15.95 5.36 6.39
C TRP A 191 15.62 5.99 7.75
N ASN A 192 16.36 7.04 8.12
CA ASN A 192 16.02 7.85 9.28
C ASN A 192 14.99 8.94 8.92
N SER A 193 14.40 9.57 9.94
CA SER A 193 13.38 10.62 9.74
C SER A 193 13.91 11.82 8.95
N GLN A 194 15.17 12.20 9.13
CA GLN A 194 15.78 13.33 8.41
C GLN A 194 15.80 13.07 6.89
N LYS A 195 16.26 11.89 6.47
CA LYS A 195 16.28 11.49 5.06
C LYS A 195 14.86 11.36 4.52
N ALA A 196 13.94 10.74 5.29
CA ALA A 196 12.54 10.60 4.91
C ALA A 196 11.89 11.98 4.65
N GLN A 197 12.09 12.95 5.56
CA GLN A 197 11.57 14.30 5.40
C GLN A 197 12.19 15.02 4.20
N GLN A 198 13.50 14.90 4.00
CA GLN A 198 14.19 15.52 2.87
C GLN A 198 13.61 15.05 1.54
N VAL A 199 13.49 13.73 1.36
CA VAL A 199 12.98 13.13 0.13
C VAL A 199 11.49 13.45 -0.06
N THR A 200 10.67 13.22 0.96
CA THR A 200 9.21 13.33 0.83
C THR A 200 8.76 14.77 0.61
N LYS A 201 9.43 15.77 1.23
CA LYS A 201 9.13 17.19 0.99
C LYS A 201 9.27 17.60 -0.48
N GLU A 202 10.17 16.95 -1.23
CA GLU A 202 10.29 17.17 -2.68
C GLU A 202 9.17 16.48 -3.49
N LEU A 203 8.58 15.41 -2.96
CA LEU A 203 7.55 14.62 -3.63
C LEU A 203 6.13 15.18 -3.37
N VAL A 204 5.85 15.68 -2.17
CA VAL A 204 4.50 16.11 -1.76
C VAL A 204 3.84 17.10 -2.72
N PRO A 205 4.54 18.06 -3.37
CA PRO A 205 3.92 18.95 -4.35
C PRO A 205 3.25 18.25 -5.54
N HIS A 206 3.59 16.98 -5.79
CA HIS A 206 3.02 16.16 -6.87
C HIS A 206 1.94 15.19 -6.39
N ILE A 207 1.61 15.17 -5.08
CA ILE A 207 0.72 14.19 -4.47
C ILE A 207 -0.66 14.80 -4.26
N ASP A 208 -1.71 14.08 -4.66
CA ASP A 208 -3.12 14.46 -4.44
C ASP A 208 -3.69 13.81 -3.17
N CYS A 209 -3.26 12.57 -2.87
CA CYS A 209 -3.75 11.77 -1.76
C CYS A 209 -2.59 11.28 -0.90
N LEU A 210 -2.55 11.68 0.38
CA LEU A 210 -1.61 11.15 1.37
C LEU A 210 -2.29 10.06 2.20
N ILE A 211 -1.58 8.97 2.43
CA ILE A 211 -2.01 7.88 3.30
C ILE A 211 -0.91 7.68 4.35
N GLY A 212 -1.31 7.44 5.59
CA GLY A 212 -0.36 7.20 6.68
C GLY A 212 -1.03 7.28 8.04
N ASN A 213 -0.34 6.79 9.06
CA ASN A 213 -0.72 6.96 10.46
C ASN A 213 -0.02 8.20 11.08
N GLU A 214 -0.28 8.47 12.35
CA GLU A 214 0.28 9.64 13.05
C GLU A 214 1.82 9.62 13.06
N GLU A 215 2.41 8.45 13.30
CA GLU A 215 3.86 8.30 13.31
C GLU A 215 4.46 8.59 11.92
N ASP A 216 3.79 8.15 10.87
CA ASP A 216 4.22 8.42 9.50
C ASP A 216 4.26 9.93 9.21
N PHE A 217 3.21 10.66 9.55
CA PHE A 217 3.17 12.14 9.35
C PHE A 217 4.26 12.84 10.15
N GLN A 218 4.51 12.42 11.39
CA GLN A 218 5.55 12.98 12.24
C GLN A 218 6.95 12.68 11.68
N LYS A 219 7.24 11.41 11.39
CA LYS A 219 8.58 10.96 10.96
C LYS A 219 8.93 11.40 9.53
N VAL A 220 7.93 11.39 8.63
CA VAL A 220 8.15 11.61 7.18
C VAL A 220 7.93 13.06 6.76
N LEU A 221 7.02 13.79 7.40
CA LEU A 221 6.72 15.18 7.07
C LEU A 221 7.11 16.18 8.16
N GLY A 222 7.39 15.71 9.38
CA GLY A 222 7.81 16.56 10.51
C GLY A 222 6.65 17.31 11.15
N PHE A 223 5.41 16.83 11.02
CA PHE A 223 4.26 17.42 11.72
C PHE A 223 4.02 16.71 13.04
N GLU A 224 4.27 17.40 14.14
CA GLU A 224 4.05 16.84 15.47
C GLU A 224 2.57 16.80 15.82
N VAL A 225 2.16 15.69 16.45
CA VAL A 225 0.85 15.51 17.06
C VAL A 225 0.95 15.93 18.52
N GLU A 226 0.30 17.02 18.90
CA GLU A 226 0.30 17.53 20.26
C GLU A 226 -0.60 16.64 21.15
N GLY A 227 -0.08 16.17 22.29
CA GLY A 227 -0.87 15.51 23.35
C GLY A 227 -1.11 14.02 23.17
N VAL A 228 -0.32 13.32 22.35
CA VAL A 228 -0.37 11.85 22.25
C VAL A 228 0.59 11.24 23.26
N ASP A 229 0.04 10.43 24.18
CA ASP A 229 0.82 9.58 25.09
C ASP A 229 1.50 8.47 24.27
N GLU A 230 2.78 8.16 24.56
CA GLU A 230 3.56 7.11 23.86
C GLU A 230 2.92 5.70 23.92
N HIS A 231 1.91 5.52 24.75
CA HIS A 231 1.17 4.28 24.95
C HIS A 231 -0.23 4.27 24.29
N LEU A 232 -0.38 4.75 23.07
CA LEU A 232 -1.57 4.77 22.19
C LEU A 232 -2.67 3.74 22.54
N SER A 233 -3.26 3.84 23.73
CA SER A 233 -4.35 2.95 24.17
C SER A 233 -5.74 3.45 23.74
N ALA A 234 -5.85 4.72 23.35
CA ALA A 234 -7.04 5.28 22.71
C ALA A 234 -6.58 6.40 21.75
N LEU A 235 -6.76 6.19 20.45
CA LEU A 235 -6.47 7.19 19.42
C LEU A 235 -7.34 8.43 19.65
N ASP A 236 -6.74 9.53 20.10
CA ASP A 236 -7.43 10.82 20.10
C ASP A 236 -7.56 11.34 18.66
N THR A 237 -8.69 11.00 18.02
CA THR A 237 -9.00 11.43 16.66
C THR A 237 -8.94 12.96 16.49
N ARG A 238 -9.06 13.74 17.57
CA ARG A 238 -8.96 15.21 17.54
C ARG A 238 -7.53 15.67 17.30
N ALA A 239 -6.55 15.03 17.95
CA ALA A 239 -5.13 15.34 17.76
C ALA A 239 -4.72 15.04 16.30
N TYR A 240 -5.16 13.89 15.77
CA TYR A 240 -4.95 13.52 14.37
C TYR A 240 -5.59 14.54 13.40
N LYS A 241 -6.85 14.93 13.62
CA LYS A 241 -7.53 15.95 12.79
C LYS A 241 -6.76 17.26 12.74
N LYS A 242 -6.29 17.75 13.90
CA LYS A 242 -5.44 18.97 13.97
C LYS A 242 -4.13 18.83 13.19
N MET A 243 -3.50 17.66 13.24
CA MET A 243 -2.28 17.38 12.47
C MET A 243 -2.57 17.44 10.98
N VAL A 244 -3.63 16.76 10.50
CA VAL A 244 -4.05 16.79 9.10
C VAL A 244 -4.32 18.23 8.63
N GLU A 245 -4.99 19.07 9.44
CA GLU A 245 -5.22 20.49 9.12
C GLU A 245 -3.91 21.26 8.94
N LYS A 246 -2.88 20.99 9.78
CA LYS A 246 -1.53 21.56 9.58
C LYS A 246 -0.90 21.10 8.27
N VAL A 247 -1.02 19.80 7.93
CA VAL A 247 -0.47 19.22 6.69
C VAL A 247 -1.11 19.87 5.45
N VAL A 248 -2.42 19.92 5.37
CA VAL A 248 -3.12 20.44 4.20
C VAL A 248 -2.99 21.96 4.05
N LYS A 249 -2.76 22.67 5.16
CA LYS A 249 -2.41 24.08 5.12
C LYS A 249 -1.01 24.31 4.55
N ALA A 250 -0.05 23.43 4.88
CA ALA A 250 1.31 23.51 4.35
C ALA A 250 1.38 23.02 2.88
N TYR A 251 0.53 22.08 2.49
CA TYR A 251 0.49 21.47 1.16
C TYR A 251 -0.93 21.55 0.54
N PRO A 252 -1.34 22.72 0.02
CA PRO A 252 -2.71 22.93 -0.48
C PRO A 252 -3.05 22.13 -1.76
N ASN A 253 -2.06 21.52 -2.41
CA ASN A 253 -2.26 20.57 -3.51
C ASN A 253 -2.86 19.23 -3.02
N VAL A 254 -2.62 18.82 -1.77
CA VAL A 254 -3.19 17.61 -1.18
C VAL A 254 -4.71 17.80 -1.02
N LYS A 255 -5.48 16.91 -1.62
CA LYS A 255 -6.95 16.94 -1.62
C LYS A 255 -7.56 15.90 -0.70
N VAL A 256 -6.81 14.85 -0.41
CA VAL A 256 -7.25 13.72 0.42
C VAL A 256 -6.13 13.31 1.37
N VAL A 257 -6.51 13.07 2.63
CA VAL A 257 -5.63 12.44 3.62
C VAL A 257 -6.41 11.31 4.28
N GLY A 258 -5.86 10.09 4.21
CA GLY A 258 -6.46 8.89 4.78
C GLY A 258 -5.55 8.23 5.80
N THR A 259 -6.14 7.69 6.88
CA THR A 259 -5.43 6.86 7.85
C THR A 259 -6.30 5.75 8.37
N THR A 260 -5.66 4.63 8.67
CA THR A 260 -6.27 3.53 9.40
C THR A 260 -6.01 3.69 10.89
N LEU A 261 -7.04 3.42 11.69
CA LEU A 261 -6.99 3.41 13.14
C LEU A 261 -7.04 1.97 13.62
N ARG A 262 -5.98 1.52 14.28
CA ARG A 262 -5.86 0.15 14.75
C ARG A 262 -5.56 0.12 16.25
N GLU A 263 -6.39 -0.59 16.99
CA GLU A 263 -6.14 -0.90 18.40
C GLU A 263 -5.90 -2.41 18.53
N VAL A 264 -4.68 -2.78 18.95
CA VAL A 264 -4.26 -4.17 19.07
C VAL A 264 -4.73 -4.71 20.42
N LYS A 265 -5.58 -5.74 20.42
CA LYS A 265 -6.05 -6.44 21.63
C LYS A 265 -5.20 -7.67 21.93
N SER A 266 -4.80 -8.41 20.88
CA SER A 266 -3.90 -9.57 20.98
C SER A 266 -3.16 -9.77 19.65
N GLY A 267 -2.37 -10.85 19.54
CA GLY A 267 -1.68 -11.20 18.29
C GLY A 267 -2.62 -11.31 17.08
N LEU A 268 -3.86 -11.78 17.32
CA LEU A 268 -4.85 -12.05 16.27
C LEU A 268 -6.20 -11.31 16.47
N VAL A 269 -6.29 -10.35 17.40
CA VAL A 269 -7.53 -9.58 17.60
C VAL A 269 -7.22 -8.09 17.60
N ASN A 270 -7.88 -7.37 16.70
CA ASN A 270 -7.78 -5.91 16.59
C ASN A 270 -9.17 -5.26 16.62
N ASN A 271 -9.21 -3.99 17.05
CA ASN A 271 -10.24 -3.08 16.57
C ASN A 271 -9.71 -2.31 15.37
N TRP A 272 -10.56 -2.09 14.38
CA TRP A 272 -10.18 -1.50 13.11
C TRP A 272 -11.19 -0.47 12.63
N SER A 273 -10.71 0.68 12.18
CA SER A 273 -11.49 1.74 11.54
C SER A 273 -10.57 2.66 10.73
N ALA A 274 -11.11 3.70 10.12
CA ALA A 274 -10.35 4.66 9.35
C ALA A 274 -10.95 6.08 9.45
N ILE A 275 -10.11 7.08 9.17
CA ILE A 275 -10.51 8.47 8.99
C ILE A 275 -10.04 8.94 7.63
N LEU A 276 -10.87 9.71 6.95
CA LEU A 276 -10.58 10.39 5.70
C LEU A 276 -10.80 11.89 5.88
N TRP A 277 -9.86 12.73 5.45
CA TRP A 277 -10.08 14.13 5.17
C TRP A 277 -10.19 14.32 3.65
N HIS A 278 -11.21 15.03 3.19
CA HIS A 278 -11.39 15.39 1.80
C HIS A 278 -11.85 16.84 1.69
N GLU A 279 -11.02 17.68 1.09
CA GLU A 279 -11.33 19.08 0.74
C GLU A 279 -12.04 19.87 1.86
N GLY A 280 -11.54 19.77 3.09
CA GLY A 280 -12.02 20.54 4.25
C GLY A 280 -12.94 19.76 5.20
N THR A 281 -13.36 18.55 4.86
CA THR A 281 -14.29 17.77 5.67
C THR A 281 -13.66 16.44 6.10
N PHE A 282 -13.90 16.05 7.37
CA PHE A 282 -13.50 14.74 7.90
C PHE A 282 -14.66 13.75 7.82
N TYR A 283 -14.34 12.52 7.46
CA TYR A 283 -15.23 11.38 7.39
C TYR A 283 -14.64 10.24 8.20
N GLU A 284 -15.44 9.60 9.04
CA GLU A 284 -15.03 8.44 9.85
C GLU A 284 -15.72 7.20 9.32
N SER A 285 -14.98 6.10 9.19
CA SER A 285 -15.55 4.84 8.75
C SER A 285 -16.35 4.15 9.85
N ARG A 286 -17.12 3.14 9.44
CA ARG A 286 -17.61 2.13 10.38
C ARG A 286 -16.43 1.51 11.14
N ARG A 287 -16.68 1.13 12.40
CA ARG A 287 -15.74 0.37 13.25
C ARG A 287 -15.98 -1.13 13.11
N TYR A 288 -14.90 -1.87 13.14
CA TYR A 288 -14.85 -3.33 13.22
C TYR A 288 -14.19 -3.69 14.53
N ASP A 289 -15.00 -3.84 15.61
CA ASP A 289 -14.48 -4.16 16.93
C ASP A 289 -14.35 -5.67 17.10
N GLY A 290 -13.26 -6.10 17.76
CA GLY A 290 -12.99 -7.52 18.00
C GLY A 290 -12.72 -8.32 16.72
N LEU A 291 -12.18 -7.67 15.67
CA LEU A 291 -11.85 -8.34 14.40
C LEU A 291 -10.80 -9.42 14.66
N GLU A 292 -11.20 -10.67 14.45
CA GLU A 292 -10.31 -11.83 14.43
C GLU A 292 -9.57 -11.86 13.09
N ILE A 293 -8.25 -11.90 13.16
CA ILE A 293 -7.39 -11.81 11.96
C ILE A 293 -6.54 -13.08 11.80
N GLU A 294 -6.35 -13.53 10.57
CA GLU A 294 -5.44 -14.61 10.22
C GLU A 294 -4.02 -14.10 9.93
N ASP A 295 -3.92 -12.92 9.30
CA ASP A 295 -2.65 -12.28 9.01
C ASP A 295 -2.77 -10.76 9.15
N ARG A 296 -1.77 -10.15 9.76
CA ARG A 296 -1.77 -8.69 9.99
C ARG A 296 -1.25 -7.90 8.80
N VAL A 297 -0.52 -8.58 7.90
CA VAL A 297 0.12 -7.95 6.74
C VAL A 297 -0.94 -7.58 5.70
N GLY A 298 -0.78 -6.43 5.06
CA GLY A 298 -1.65 -6.00 3.97
C GLY A 298 -2.92 -5.23 4.37
N GLY A 299 -3.28 -5.13 5.67
CA GLY A 299 -4.49 -4.40 6.08
C GLY A 299 -4.50 -2.92 5.65
N GLY A 300 -3.34 -2.23 5.70
CA GLY A 300 -3.17 -0.87 5.18
C GLY A 300 -3.32 -0.81 3.65
N ASP A 301 -2.75 -1.78 2.94
CA ASP A 301 -2.85 -1.88 1.48
C ASP A 301 -4.31 -2.16 1.06
N GLY A 302 -5.03 -2.98 1.86
CA GLY A 302 -6.46 -3.21 1.73
C GLY A 302 -7.27 -1.91 1.88
N PHE A 303 -6.95 -1.10 2.89
CA PHE A 303 -7.56 0.22 3.02
C PHE A 303 -7.29 1.10 1.79
N SER A 304 -6.02 1.21 1.37
CA SER A 304 -5.61 2.02 0.23
C SER A 304 -6.31 1.59 -1.07
N SER A 305 -6.50 0.29 -1.29
CA SER A 305 -7.19 -0.22 -2.47
C SER A 305 -8.70 0.02 -2.43
N GLY A 306 -9.39 -0.26 -1.31
CA GLY A 306 -10.83 -0.01 -1.17
C GLY A 306 -11.18 1.49 -1.26
N PHE A 307 -10.35 2.33 -0.67
CA PHE A 307 -10.41 3.78 -0.77
C PHE A 307 -10.25 4.26 -2.23
N ALA A 308 -9.21 3.81 -2.94
CA ALA A 308 -8.99 4.17 -4.34
C ALA A 308 -10.11 3.65 -5.25
N TYR A 309 -10.62 2.43 -5.00
CA TYR A 309 -11.79 1.88 -5.69
C TYR A 309 -13.00 2.82 -5.57
N GLY A 310 -13.28 3.31 -4.37
CA GLY A 310 -14.37 4.26 -4.13
C GLY A 310 -14.26 5.51 -5.01
N PHE A 311 -13.12 6.19 -5.00
CA PHE A 311 -12.90 7.37 -5.84
C PHE A 311 -12.93 7.06 -7.34
N LEU A 312 -12.33 5.95 -7.77
CA LEU A 312 -12.32 5.52 -9.18
C LEU A 312 -13.73 5.19 -9.70
N THR A 313 -14.64 4.79 -8.83
CA THR A 313 -16.04 4.48 -9.17
C THR A 313 -17.02 5.62 -8.85
N GLY A 314 -16.51 6.81 -8.48
CA GLY A 314 -17.34 8.00 -8.26
C GLY A 314 -18.19 7.96 -6.98
N LYS A 315 -17.76 7.21 -5.98
CA LYS A 315 -18.41 7.15 -4.66
C LYS A 315 -18.20 8.44 -3.87
N SER A 316 -19.10 8.73 -2.94
CA SER A 316 -18.94 9.82 -1.98
C SER A 316 -17.71 9.60 -1.06
N PRO A 317 -17.13 10.66 -0.48
CA PRO A 317 -16.00 10.51 0.43
C PRO A 317 -16.29 9.60 1.63
N GLN A 318 -17.53 9.60 2.14
CA GLN A 318 -17.95 8.68 3.21
C GLN A 318 -17.93 7.23 2.71
N GLU A 319 -18.48 6.95 1.53
CA GLU A 319 -18.41 5.60 0.96
C GLU A 319 -16.95 5.17 0.68
N CYS A 320 -16.08 6.09 0.27
CA CYS A 320 -14.67 5.79 0.04
C CYS A 320 -13.95 5.33 1.32
N VAL A 321 -14.15 6.02 2.45
CA VAL A 321 -13.54 5.62 3.72
C VAL A 321 -14.13 4.31 4.25
N ASP A 322 -15.44 4.10 4.08
CA ASP A 322 -16.11 2.86 4.48
C ASP A 322 -15.65 1.66 3.65
N LEU A 323 -15.49 1.82 2.32
CA LEU A 323 -14.94 0.79 1.43
C LEU A 323 -13.48 0.47 1.78
N GLY A 324 -12.68 1.48 2.06
CA GLY A 324 -11.30 1.28 2.51
C GLY A 324 -11.23 0.49 3.81
N ALA A 325 -12.00 0.88 4.82
CA ALA A 325 -12.03 0.20 6.12
C ALA A 325 -12.57 -1.23 5.98
N ALA A 326 -13.63 -1.46 5.20
CA ALA A 326 -14.19 -2.78 4.95
C ALA A 326 -13.19 -3.71 4.25
N HIS A 327 -12.50 -3.22 3.22
CA HIS A 327 -11.53 -4.04 2.50
C HIS A 327 -10.30 -4.34 3.36
N GLY A 328 -9.80 -3.36 4.11
CA GLY A 328 -8.70 -3.58 5.06
C GLY A 328 -9.06 -4.57 6.18
N ALA A 329 -10.31 -4.56 6.67
CA ALA A 329 -10.79 -5.55 7.62
C ALA A 329 -10.85 -6.95 7.01
N LEU A 330 -11.47 -7.09 5.84
CA LEU A 330 -11.60 -8.36 5.12
C LEU A 330 -10.24 -8.98 4.79
N LEU A 331 -9.31 -8.19 4.27
CA LEU A 331 -7.99 -8.69 3.88
C LEU A 331 -7.25 -9.36 5.04
N GLN A 332 -7.38 -8.84 6.25
CA GLN A 332 -6.77 -9.39 7.45
C GLN A 332 -7.35 -10.77 7.86
N THR A 333 -8.50 -11.18 7.32
CA THR A 333 -9.12 -12.48 7.59
C THR A 333 -8.60 -13.61 6.70
N THR A 334 -7.68 -13.32 5.80
CA THR A 334 -7.02 -14.29 4.94
C THR A 334 -5.51 -14.26 5.15
N ARG A 335 -4.83 -15.38 4.86
CA ARG A 335 -3.36 -15.46 4.93
C ARG A 335 -2.72 -14.88 3.68
N GLY A 336 -1.53 -14.33 3.84
CA GLY A 336 -0.74 -13.73 2.77
C GLY A 336 -0.94 -12.21 2.69
N ASP A 337 -0.19 -11.58 1.78
CA ASP A 337 -0.11 -10.11 1.69
C ASP A 337 -1.16 -9.52 0.73
N THR A 338 -1.58 -10.31 -0.26
CA THR A 338 -2.47 -9.86 -1.33
C THR A 338 -3.93 -10.23 -1.06
N SER A 339 -4.83 -9.36 -1.49
CA SER A 339 -6.27 -9.54 -1.28
C SER A 339 -6.82 -10.76 -2.06
N GLN A 340 -7.50 -11.65 -1.36
CA GLN A 340 -8.29 -12.73 -1.95
C GLN A 340 -9.76 -12.33 -2.14
N ILE A 341 -10.12 -11.13 -1.69
CA ILE A 341 -11.49 -10.61 -1.63
C ILE A 341 -11.97 -10.22 -3.04
N ASP A 342 -13.22 -10.49 -3.34
CA ASP A 342 -13.89 -10.04 -4.55
C ASP A 342 -14.85 -8.87 -4.27
N LEU A 343 -15.41 -8.29 -5.32
CA LEU A 343 -16.30 -7.14 -5.22
C LEU A 343 -17.62 -7.46 -4.51
N GLU A 344 -18.12 -8.68 -4.63
CA GLU A 344 -19.37 -9.09 -3.99
C GLU A 344 -19.18 -9.14 -2.46
N GLU A 345 -18.08 -9.75 -2.01
CA GLU A 345 -17.74 -9.85 -0.60
C GLU A 345 -17.48 -8.48 0.02
N LEU A 346 -16.68 -7.63 -0.65
CA LEU A 346 -16.46 -6.24 -0.23
C LEU A 346 -17.77 -5.47 -0.11
N THR A 347 -18.64 -5.58 -1.13
CA THR A 347 -19.93 -4.88 -1.15
C THR A 347 -20.85 -5.35 -0.03
N HIS A 348 -20.84 -6.65 0.28
CA HIS A 348 -21.63 -7.23 1.36
C HIS A 348 -21.21 -6.62 2.73
N VAL A 349 -19.92 -6.62 3.04
CA VAL A 349 -19.40 -6.08 4.31
C VAL A 349 -19.58 -4.56 4.38
N PHE A 350 -19.29 -3.85 3.30
CA PHE A 350 -19.55 -2.40 3.18
C PHE A 350 -20.99 -2.02 3.51
N LYS A 351 -21.98 -2.79 3.03
CA LYS A 351 -23.41 -2.58 3.33
C LYS A 351 -23.82 -3.02 4.74
N GLY A 352 -22.91 -3.54 5.55
CA GLY A 352 -23.21 -4.02 6.90
C GLY A 352 -23.75 -5.43 6.95
N GLY A 353 -23.45 -6.24 5.95
CA GLY A 353 -23.80 -7.65 5.92
C GLY A 353 -23.15 -8.42 7.08
N SER A 354 -23.84 -9.45 7.55
CA SER A 354 -23.36 -10.31 8.65
C SER A 354 -22.50 -11.46 8.14
N ALA A 355 -21.65 -12.02 8.99
CA ALA A 355 -20.86 -13.23 8.73
C ALA A 355 -21.68 -14.53 8.68
N ARG A 356 -23.01 -14.45 8.48
CA ARG A 356 -23.87 -15.63 8.32
C ARG A 356 -23.59 -16.30 6.99
N ILE A 357 -23.70 -17.65 6.98
CA ILE A 357 -23.52 -18.45 5.75
C ILE A 357 -24.42 -17.91 4.64
N LYS A 358 -23.79 -17.55 3.52
CA LYS A 358 -24.51 -17.31 2.24
C LYS A 358 -24.84 -18.66 1.61
N ARG A 359 -26.12 -18.87 1.24
CA ARG A 359 -26.61 -20.06 0.55
C ARG A 359 -27.05 -19.68 -0.87
#